data_49ea8890cbc51e3ce58721540de011e1
#
_entry.id   49ea8890cbc51e3ce58721540de011e1
#
_cell.length_a   1.000
_cell.length_b   1.000
_cell.length_c   1.000
_cell.angle_alpha   90.00
_cell.angle_beta   90.00
_cell.angle_gamma   90.00
#
_symmetry.space_group_name_H-M   'P 1'
#
loop_
_entity.id
_entity.type
_entity.pdbx_description
1 polymer ?
#
loop_
_entity_poly.entity_id
_entity_poly.type
_entity_poly.pdbx_seq_one_letter_code
_entity_poly.pdbx_strand_id
1 'polypeptide(L)'
;LDEQNKFLGNKKGTDYIKKGGKLHLNGNQSLAYARLRHVGNADYERTERQRKVIKQMIKKSRSLSLVEMDKLANKIFPQIKTNVTKTELAQLLLDMLDYRNYELQEMRVPADNTFTNQVISGMDVLSVDFNANAQLFKELVYGTVEVSENGEEQKQAIE
;
A
#
# COMPACT_ATOMS: atom_id res chain seq x y z
N LEU A 1 -2.98 19.60 -6.70
CA LEU A 1 -1.80 19.80 -7.58
C LEU A 1 -1.09 21.14 -7.32
N ASP A 2 -1.78 22.24 -7.02
CA ASP A 2 -1.14 23.54 -6.82
C ASP A 2 -0.14 23.55 -5.65
N GLU A 3 -0.50 22.97 -4.51
CA GLU A 3 0.42 22.83 -3.37
C GLU A 3 1.65 21.99 -3.74
N GLN A 4 1.41 20.89 -4.49
CA GLN A 4 2.50 20.04 -4.96
C GLN A 4 3.41 20.78 -5.96
N ASN A 5 2.82 21.54 -6.88
CA ASN A 5 3.56 22.37 -7.83
C ASN A 5 4.40 23.44 -7.12
N LYS A 6 3.83 24.09 -6.10
CA LYS A 6 4.55 25.06 -5.28
C LYS A 6 5.74 24.41 -4.56
N PHE A 7 5.54 23.22 -3.98
CA PHE A 7 6.61 22.48 -3.31
C PHE A 7 7.75 22.08 -4.25
N LEU A 8 7.42 21.69 -5.48
CA LEU A 8 8.39 21.28 -6.51
C LEU A 8 8.98 22.46 -7.30
N GLY A 9 8.58 23.69 -7.02
CA GLY A 9 9.00 24.87 -7.79
C GLY A 9 8.40 24.94 -9.20
N ASN A 10 7.35 24.20 -9.49
CA ASN A 10 6.63 24.22 -10.76
C ASN A 10 5.67 25.41 -10.83
N LYS A 11 5.35 25.84 -12.06
CA LYS A 11 4.33 26.87 -12.28
C LYS A 11 2.94 26.34 -11.87
N LYS A 12 2.09 27.26 -11.37
CA LYS A 12 0.67 26.97 -11.12
C LYS A 12 0.02 26.44 -12.40
N GLY A 13 -0.82 25.41 -12.27
CA GLY A 13 -1.49 24.77 -13.41
C GLY A 13 -0.68 23.68 -14.11
N THR A 14 0.58 23.46 -13.74
CA THR A 14 1.37 22.34 -14.26
C THR A 14 0.69 21.03 -13.94
N ASP A 15 0.62 20.13 -14.92
CA ASP A 15 0.05 18.79 -14.79
C ASP A 15 -1.44 18.74 -14.44
N TYR A 16 -2.21 19.79 -14.66
CA TYR A 16 -3.66 19.76 -14.40
C TYR A 16 -4.37 18.71 -15.24
N ILE A 17 -5.22 17.94 -14.57
CA ILE A 17 -6.09 16.96 -15.22
C ILE A 17 -7.34 17.70 -15.73
N LYS A 18 -7.53 17.75 -17.04
CA LYS A 18 -8.61 18.48 -17.68
C LYS A 18 -9.91 17.67 -17.86
N LYS A 19 -9.82 16.33 -17.77
CA LYS A 19 -10.98 15.43 -17.96
C LYS A 19 -10.95 14.35 -16.88
N GLY A 20 -12.12 13.98 -16.39
CA GLY A 20 -12.27 12.83 -15.49
C GLY A 20 -12.21 11.49 -16.24
N GLY A 21 -12.18 10.38 -15.50
CA GLY A 21 -12.19 9.02 -16.03
C GLY A 21 -10.93 8.23 -15.72
N LYS A 22 -10.72 7.14 -16.44
CA LYS A 22 -9.52 6.30 -16.32
C LYS A 22 -8.37 6.97 -17.06
N LEU A 23 -7.39 7.44 -16.30
CA LEU A 23 -6.26 8.22 -16.81
C LEU A 23 -4.94 7.59 -16.42
N HIS A 24 -3.95 7.76 -17.29
CA HIS A 24 -2.56 7.51 -16.94
C HIS A 24 -2.00 8.74 -16.24
N LEU A 25 -1.65 8.61 -14.96
CA LEU A 25 -1.10 9.70 -14.16
C LEU A 25 0.43 9.68 -14.22
N ASN A 26 1.04 10.86 -14.37
CA ASN A 26 2.48 11.01 -14.15
C ASN A 26 2.82 11.00 -12.64
N GLY A 27 4.11 11.06 -12.28
CA GLY A 27 4.56 11.00 -10.89
C GLY A 27 3.98 12.12 -10.01
N ASN A 28 3.98 13.36 -10.53
CA ASN A 28 3.43 14.53 -9.82
C ASN A 28 1.92 14.39 -9.59
N GLN A 29 1.18 13.97 -10.60
CA GLN A 29 -0.26 13.71 -10.52
C GLN A 29 -0.59 12.56 -9.57
N SER A 30 0.19 11.47 -9.61
CA SER A 30 0.01 10.30 -8.72
C SER A 30 0.24 10.67 -7.26
N LEU A 31 1.29 11.46 -6.98
CA LEU A 31 1.57 11.95 -5.64
C LEU A 31 0.47 12.90 -5.14
N ALA A 32 0.04 13.84 -5.98
CA ALA A 32 -1.06 14.75 -5.64
C ALA A 32 -2.36 13.98 -5.36
N TYR A 33 -2.69 12.97 -6.17
CA TYR A 33 -3.85 12.10 -5.95
C TYR A 33 -3.78 11.36 -4.61
N ALA A 34 -2.63 10.79 -4.26
CA ALA A 34 -2.42 10.10 -2.99
C ALA A 34 -2.51 11.03 -1.76
N ARG A 35 -2.25 12.34 -1.94
CA ARG A 35 -2.26 13.35 -0.87
C ARG A 35 -3.58 14.11 -0.70
N LEU A 36 -4.56 13.89 -1.57
CA LEU A 36 -5.88 14.54 -1.45
C LEU A 36 -6.54 14.21 -0.12
N ARG A 37 -6.92 15.24 0.66
CA ARG A 37 -7.62 15.13 1.95
C ARG A 37 -9.01 15.75 1.96
N HIS A 38 -9.24 16.76 1.12
CA HIS A 38 -10.44 17.60 1.19
C HIS A 38 -11.57 17.12 0.26
N VAL A 39 -11.57 15.85 -0.13
CA VAL A 39 -12.60 15.25 -0.99
C VAL A 39 -13.10 13.98 -0.34
N GLY A 40 -14.41 13.88 -0.16
CA GLY A 40 -15.09 12.72 0.41
C GLY A 40 -14.85 12.57 1.92
N ASN A 41 -14.76 11.33 2.39
CA ASN A 41 -14.61 10.98 3.81
C ASN A 41 -13.14 11.08 4.28
N ALA A 42 -12.54 12.25 4.05
CA ALA A 42 -11.21 12.72 4.46
C ALA A 42 -10.10 11.65 4.53
N ASP A 43 -9.87 11.03 5.67
CA ASP A 43 -8.72 10.16 5.92
C ASP A 43 -8.90 8.73 5.37
N TYR A 44 -10.12 8.20 5.38
CA TYR A 44 -10.41 6.87 4.82
C TYR A 44 -10.15 6.81 3.32
N GLU A 45 -10.69 7.76 2.58
CA GLU A 45 -10.49 7.83 1.13
C GLU A 45 -9.05 8.20 0.76
N ARG A 46 -8.34 8.96 1.61
CA ARG A 46 -6.92 9.22 1.40
C ARG A 46 -6.11 7.92 1.47
N THR A 47 -6.31 7.10 2.50
CA THR A 47 -5.60 5.82 2.62
C THR A 47 -5.97 4.85 1.51
N GLU A 48 -7.21 4.85 1.05
CA GLU A 48 -7.62 4.07 -0.12
C GLU A 48 -6.92 4.56 -1.41
N ARG A 49 -6.85 5.88 -1.64
CA ARG A 49 -6.10 6.45 -2.77
C ARG A 49 -4.62 6.07 -2.73
N GLN A 50 -4.00 6.09 -1.54
CA GLN A 50 -2.61 5.66 -1.36
C GLN A 50 -2.43 4.18 -1.72
N ARG A 51 -3.29 3.30 -1.21
CA ARG A 51 -3.27 1.87 -1.57
C ARG A 51 -3.45 1.65 -3.08
N LYS A 52 -4.39 2.37 -3.71
CA LYS A 52 -4.58 2.30 -5.18
C LYS A 52 -3.31 2.67 -5.94
N VAL A 53 -2.60 3.72 -5.54
CA VAL A 53 -1.33 4.13 -6.17
C VAL A 53 -0.28 3.03 -5.98
N ILE A 54 -0.08 2.54 -4.75
CA ILE A 54 0.89 1.47 -4.46
C ILE A 54 0.57 0.21 -5.26
N LYS A 55 -0.69 -0.21 -5.31
CA LYS A 55 -1.14 -1.38 -6.09
C LYS A 55 -0.82 -1.25 -7.59
N GLN A 56 -1.04 -0.05 -8.16
CA GLN A 56 -0.68 0.20 -9.57
C GLN A 56 0.84 0.24 -9.78
N MET A 57 1.61 0.75 -8.82
CA MET A 57 3.07 0.72 -8.87
C MET A 57 3.59 -0.73 -8.85
N ILE A 58 3.09 -1.57 -7.94
CA ILE A 58 3.45 -3.00 -7.86
C ILE A 58 3.05 -3.71 -9.16
N LYS A 59 1.84 -3.47 -9.66
CA LYS A 59 1.40 -4.06 -10.93
C LYS A 59 2.32 -3.66 -12.09
N LYS A 60 2.74 -2.41 -12.15
CA LYS A 60 3.66 -1.92 -13.17
C LYS A 60 5.07 -2.49 -13.00
N SER A 61 5.57 -2.62 -11.75
CA SER A 61 6.90 -3.20 -11.50
C SER A 61 7.01 -4.65 -11.95
N ARG A 62 5.92 -5.42 -11.89
CA ARG A 62 5.87 -6.81 -12.37
C ARG A 62 6.17 -6.96 -13.87
N SER A 63 5.95 -5.92 -14.67
CA SER A 63 6.23 -5.93 -16.12
C SER A 63 7.62 -5.41 -16.47
N LEU A 64 8.42 -4.97 -15.50
CA LEU A 64 9.76 -4.45 -15.74
C LEU A 64 10.73 -5.60 -16.01
N SER A 65 11.65 -5.37 -16.95
CA SER A 65 12.82 -6.22 -17.15
C SER A 65 13.84 -6.04 -16.01
N LEU A 66 14.76 -6.98 -15.85
CA LEU A 66 15.84 -6.89 -14.85
C LEU A 66 16.65 -5.58 -14.98
N VAL A 67 16.93 -5.17 -16.21
CA VAL A 67 17.68 -3.93 -16.49
C VAL A 67 16.88 -2.70 -16.05
N GLU A 68 15.56 -2.70 -16.24
CA GLU A 68 14.69 -1.60 -15.78
C GLU A 68 14.54 -1.60 -14.27
N MET A 69 14.47 -2.77 -13.65
CA MET A 69 14.44 -2.90 -12.18
C MET A 69 15.73 -2.39 -11.56
N ASP A 70 16.91 -2.75 -12.10
CA ASP A 70 18.19 -2.23 -11.64
C ASP A 70 18.27 -0.70 -11.79
N LYS A 71 17.88 -0.15 -12.92
CA LYS A 71 17.82 1.31 -13.13
C LYS A 71 16.89 2.00 -12.13
N LEU A 72 15.74 1.40 -11.83
CA LEU A 72 14.78 1.92 -10.86
C LEU A 72 15.36 1.87 -9.45
N ALA A 73 15.96 0.75 -9.07
CA ALA A 73 16.63 0.55 -7.79
C ALA A 73 17.73 1.60 -7.59
N ASN A 74 18.63 1.77 -8.54
CA ASN A 74 19.70 2.76 -8.49
C ASN A 74 19.21 4.21 -8.38
N LYS A 75 18.00 4.51 -8.84
CA LYS A 75 17.36 5.83 -8.63
C LYS A 75 16.72 6.00 -7.26
N ILE A 76 16.10 4.95 -6.74
CA ILE A 76 15.31 5.01 -5.49
C ILE A 76 16.20 4.87 -4.26
N PHE A 77 17.17 3.95 -4.27
CA PHE A 77 17.98 3.63 -3.10
C PHE A 77 18.76 4.80 -2.51
N PRO A 78 19.34 5.71 -3.31
CA PRO A 78 20.00 6.89 -2.76
C PRO A 78 19.07 7.83 -1.99
N GLN A 79 17.75 7.70 -2.19
CA GLN A 79 16.72 8.51 -1.53
C GLN A 79 16.18 7.86 -0.25
N ILE A 80 16.55 6.59 0.02
CA ILE A 80 16.06 5.82 1.16
C ILE A 80 17.17 5.66 2.19
N LYS A 81 16.90 6.04 3.42
CA LYS A 81 17.77 5.68 4.55
C LYS A 81 17.35 4.33 5.09
N THR A 82 18.19 3.33 4.94
CA THR A 82 17.92 1.95 5.34
C THR A 82 19.19 1.29 5.89
N ASN A 83 19.02 0.25 6.68
CA ASN A 83 20.08 -0.64 7.13
C ASN A 83 20.25 -1.86 6.21
N VAL A 84 19.45 -1.99 5.16
CA VAL A 84 19.57 -3.04 4.15
C VAL A 84 20.86 -2.83 3.35
N THR A 85 21.71 -3.84 3.26
CA THR A 85 22.95 -3.81 2.51
C THR A 85 22.68 -3.95 1.00
N LYS A 86 23.69 -3.59 0.19
CA LYS A 86 23.58 -3.76 -1.27
C LYS A 86 23.41 -5.23 -1.69
N THR A 87 23.99 -6.16 -0.93
CA THR A 87 23.88 -7.60 -1.20
C THR A 87 22.47 -8.11 -0.92
N GLU A 88 21.90 -7.76 0.25
CA GLU A 88 20.51 -8.09 0.59
C GLU A 88 19.54 -7.48 -0.42
N LEU A 89 19.85 -6.28 -0.89
CA LEU A 89 19.06 -5.63 -1.91
C LEU A 89 19.09 -6.37 -3.25
N ALA A 90 20.27 -6.80 -3.70
CA ALA A 90 20.40 -7.59 -4.91
C ALA A 90 19.60 -8.91 -4.79
N GLN A 91 19.64 -9.54 -3.62
CA GLN A 91 18.84 -10.74 -3.34
C GLN A 91 17.35 -10.44 -3.41
N LEU A 92 16.86 -9.38 -2.77
CA LEU A 92 15.45 -8.96 -2.83
C LEU A 92 14.98 -8.69 -4.27
N LEU A 93 15.84 -8.13 -5.12
CA LEU A 93 15.52 -7.91 -6.53
C LEU A 93 15.37 -9.24 -7.31
N LEU A 94 16.17 -10.25 -6.98
CA LEU A 94 16.03 -11.59 -7.54
C LEU A 94 14.74 -12.27 -7.03
N ASP A 95 14.48 -12.21 -5.73
CA ASP A 95 13.28 -12.76 -5.11
C ASP A 95 11.99 -12.13 -5.67
N MET A 96 12.04 -10.85 -6.07
CA MET A 96 10.92 -10.19 -6.77
C MET A 96 10.51 -10.89 -8.07
N LEU A 97 11.41 -11.62 -8.72
CA LEU A 97 11.06 -12.37 -9.94
C LEU A 97 10.14 -13.56 -9.60
N ASP A 98 10.37 -14.21 -8.47
CA ASP A 98 9.56 -15.33 -8.00
C ASP A 98 8.18 -14.82 -7.54
N TYR A 99 8.14 -13.68 -6.84
CA TYR A 99 6.89 -13.06 -6.37
C TYR A 99 6.08 -12.35 -7.46
N ARG A 100 6.60 -12.26 -8.69
CA ARG A 100 5.93 -11.57 -9.81
C ARG A 100 4.52 -12.10 -10.09
N ASN A 101 4.32 -13.39 -9.92
CA ASN A 101 3.08 -14.08 -10.24
C ASN A 101 2.13 -14.24 -9.04
N TYR A 102 2.58 -13.90 -7.83
CA TYR A 102 1.75 -14.03 -6.63
C TYR A 102 0.68 -12.96 -6.60
N GLU A 103 -0.48 -13.30 -6.10
CA GLU A 103 -1.57 -12.36 -5.92
C GLU A 103 -1.24 -11.38 -4.77
N LEU A 104 -1.52 -10.11 -5.01
CA LEU A 104 -1.38 -9.08 -3.99
C LEU A 104 -2.64 -9.06 -3.14
N GLN A 105 -2.53 -9.49 -1.90
CA GLN A 105 -3.58 -9.35 -0.90
C GLN A 105 -3.36 -8.07 -0.09
N GLU A 106 -4.44 -7.43 0.28
CA GLU A 106 -4.42 -6.20 1.08
C GLU A 106 -5.43 -6.27 2.21
N MET A 107 -5.04 -5.78 3.37
CA MET A 107 -5.93 -5.64 4.52
C MET A 107 -5.79 -4.24 5.11
N ARG A 108 -6.90 -3.68 5.56
CA ARG A 108 -6.91 -2.46 6.37
C ARG A 108 -7.08 -2.84 7.83
N VAL A 109 -6.30 -2.21 8.71
CA VAL A 109 -6.46 -2.30 10.16
C VAL A 109 -6.75 -0.90 10.71
N PRO A 110 -7.86 -0.71 11.46
CA PRO A 110 -8.91 -1.69 11.72
C PRO A 110 -9.72 -2.04 10.48
N ALA A 111 -10.18 -3.31 10.40
CA ALA A 111 -11.05 -3.79 9.36
C ALA A 111 -12.47 -3.23 9.50
N ASP A 112 -13.27 -3.28 8.44
CA ASP A 112 -14.65 -2.83 8.50
C ASP A 112 -15.44 -3.64 9.54
N ASN A 113 -16.34 -2.99 10.25
CA ASN A 113 -17.16 -3.56 11.34
C ASN A 113 -16.38 -4.06 12.59
N THR A 114 -15.10 -3.76 12.71
CA THR A 114 -14.28 -4.10 13.89
C THR A 114 -13.90 -2.90 14.74
N PHE A 115 -14.56 -1.75 14.53
CA PHE A 115 -14.36 -0.54 15.30
C PHE A 115 -15.63 0.30 15.38
N THR A 116 -15.70 1.17 16.38
CA THR A 116 -16.73 2.19 16.56
C THR A 116 -16.10 3.55 16.73
N ASN A 117 -16.76 4.59 16.23
CA ASN A 117 -16.34 5.96 16.48
C ASN A 117 -16.75 6.38 17.89
N GLN A 118 -15.83 6.93 18.66
CA GLN A 118 -16.06 7.45 20.01
C GLN A 118 -15.40 8.79 20.19
N VAL A 119 -15.94 9.60 21.14
CA VAL A 119 -15.30 10.84 21.57
C VAL A 119 -14.77 10.64 22.98
N ILE A 120 -13.45 10.69 23.14
CA ILE A 120 -12.80 10.56 24.44
C ILE A 120 -11.99 11.84 24.71
N SER A 121 -12.33 12.52 25.81
CA SER A 121 -11.69 13.80 26.20
C SER A 121 -11.71 14.86 25.08
N GLY A 122 -12.82 14.93 24.32
CA GLY A 122 -12.99 15.87 23.22
C GLY A 122 -12.26 15.51 21.92
N MET A 123 -11.66 14.34 21.83
CA MET A 123 -11.01 13.83 20.63
C MET A 123 -11.81 12.71 19.99
N ASP A 124 -11.98 12.78 18.67
CA ASP A 124 -12.55 11.68 17.89
C ASP A 124 -11.54 10.53 17.82
N VAL A 125 -11.92 9.37 18.32
CA VAL A 125 -11.09 8.17 18.35
C VAL A 125 -11.85 6.96 17.81
N LEU A 126 -11.11 5.95 17.35
CA LEU A 126 -11.65 4.65 16.98
C LEU A 126 -11.47 3.69 18.17
N SER A 127 -12.57 3.19 18.69
CA SER A 127 -12.55 2.05 19.61
C SER A 127 -12.48 0.75 18.80
N VAL A 128 -11.34 0.10 18.85
CA VAL A 128 -10.99 -1.02 17.97
C VAL A 128 -11.12 -2.34 18.69
N ASP A 129 -11.78 -3.33 18.07
CA ASP A 129 -11.71 -4.72 18.49
C ASP A 129 -10.39 -5.33 18.03
N PHE A 130 -9.40 -5.35 18.92
CA PHE A 130 -8.07 -5.89 18.63
C PHE A 130 -8.08 -7.40 18.35
N ASN A 131 -8.95 -8.15 19.02
CA ASN A 131 -9.01 -9.62 18.86
C ASN A 131 -9.56 -9.98 17.48
N ALA A 132 -10.66 -9.35 17.06
CA ALA A 132 -11.20 -9.55 15.71
C ALA A 132 -10.19 -9.17 14.62
N ASN A 133 -9.48 -8.05 14.77
CA ASN A 133 -8.46 -7.64 13.81
C ASN A 133 -7.26 -8.60 13.78
N ALA A 134 -6.81 -9.09 14.93
CA ALA A 134 -5.71 -10.06 15.01
C ALA A 134 -6.09 -11.39 14.37
N GLN A 135 -7.33 -11.84 14.53
CA GLN A 135 -7.84 -13.05 13.90
C GLN A 135 -7.88 -12.88 12.37
N LEU A 136 -8.50 -11.82 11.87
CA LEU A 136 -8.54 -11.53 10.43
C LEU A 136 -7.14 -11.43 9.81
N PHE A 137 -6.18 -10.86 10.53
CA PHE A 137 -4.80 -10.80 10.08
C PHE A 137 -4.15 -12.18 10.02
N LYS A 138 -4.38 -13.03 11.03
CA LYS A 138 -3.88 -14.41 11.03
C LYS A 138 -4.47 -15.24 9.89
N GLU A 139 -5.78 -15.12 9.65
CA GLU A 139 -6.45 -15.78 8.54
C GLU A 139 -5.89 -15.33 7.18
N LEU A 140 -5.59 -14.05 7.02
CA LEU A 140 -4.98 -13.52 5.79
C LEU A 140 -3.56 -14.06 5.55
N VAL A 141 -2.75 -14.17 6.62
CA VAL A 141 -1.31 -14.52 6.49
C VAL A 141 -1.10 -16.03 6.50
N TYR A 142 -1.87 -16.76 7.28
CA TYR A 142 -1.66 -18.19 7.52
C TYR A 142 -2.77 -19.09 6.97
N GLY A 143 -3.80 -18.51 6.37
CA GLY A 143 -5.02 -19.24 5.99
C GLY A 143 -5.95 -19.50 7.16
N THR A 144 -7.14 -20.00 6.86
CA THR A 144 -8.09 -20.48 7.87
C THR A 144 -7.53 -21.72 8.56
N VAL A 145 -7.28 -21.63 9.85
CA VAL A 145 -6.97 -22.83 10.65
C VAL A 145 -8.29 -23.54 10.91
N GLU A 146 -8.55 -24.61 10.19
CA GLU A 146 -9.61 -25.55 10.59
C GLU A 146 -9.18 -26.21 11.90
N VAL A 147 -9.78 -25.79 13.00
CA VAL A 147 -9.63 -26.50 14.27
C VAL A 147 -10.42 -27.79 14.16
N SER A 148 -9.73 -28.89 13.91
CA SER A 148 -10.35 -30.19 14.02
C SER A 148 -10.80 -30.38 15.48
N GLU A 149 -12.00 -30.93 15.72
CA GLU A 149 -12.57 -31.18 17.06
C GLU A 149 -11.66 -32.07 17.95
N ASN A 150 -10.57 -32.58 17.44
CA ASN A 150 -9.61 -33.46 18.12
C ASN A 150 -8.30 -32.78 18.56
N GLY A 151 -8.22 -31.45 18.56
CA GLY A 151 -7.12 -30.75 19.21
C GLY A 151 -5.73 -30.81 18.50
N GLU A 152 -5.63 -31.30 17.27
CA GLU A 152 -4.40 -31.30 16.49
C GLU A 152 -4.45 -30.19 15.43
N GLU A 153 -3.54 -29.23 15.55
CA GLU A 153 -3.31 -28.15 14.56
C GLU A 153 -2.72 -28.73 13.27
N GLN A 154 -3.53 -28.90 12.23
CA GLN A 154 -3.01 -29.19 10.89
C GLN A 154 -2.78 -27.87 10.15
N LYS A 155 -1.52 -27.51 9.96
CA LYS A 155 -1.10 -26.45 9.06
C LYS A 155 -1.23 -26.95 7.61
N GLN A 156 -2.23 -26.45 6.88
CA GLN A 156 -2.19 -26.54 5.42
C GLN A 156 -1.21 -25.49 4.90
N ALA A 157 -0.07 -25.94 4.38
CA ALA A 157 0.85 -25.11 3.62
C ALA A 157 0.15 -24.72 2.30
N ILE A 158 0.16 -23.46 1.98
CA ILE A 158 -0.26 -22.94 0.67
C ILE A 158 0.86 -23.32 -0.30
N GLU A 159 0.58 -24.26 -1.24
CA GLU A 159 1.43 -24.55 -2.39
C GLU A 159 1.42 -23.41 -3.42
#